data_f1792aa93b6fb364c4f0cc82a9c43897
#
_entry.id   f1792aa93b6fb364c4f0cc82a9c43897
#
_cell.length_a   1.000
_cell.length_b   1.000
_cell.length_c   1.000
_cell.angle_alpha   90.00
_cell.angle_beta   90.00
_cell.angle_gamma   90.00
#
_symmetry.space_group_name_H-M   'P 1'
#
loop_
_entity.id
_entity.type
_entity.pdbx_description
1 polymer ?
#
loop_
_entity_poly.entity_id
_entity_poly.type
_entity_poly.pdbx_seq_one_letter_code
_entity_poly.pdbx_strand_id
1 'polypeptide(L)'
;MSEKPRRLVVAVTGLNAIDSPGPGVAVIRAIRDCADFDVRIIGLSYEALEPGIYLHNIVDKTYQIPYPSVGTDSLLERIQYIHDEEKLDVIVPNFDSELYNFIKISKKLEGMGIKTFLPEIEQFNARDKVKLTDFGKKHDFYVPADKIIHEQKELKKIEDDFEFPIVAKGKFYDAII
;
A
#
# COMPACT_ATOMS: atom_id res chain seq x y z
N MET A 1 -20.85 -31.31 -16.57
CA MET A 1 -19.65 -30.59 -17.03
C MET A 1 -19.52 -29.42 -16.06
N SER A 2 -18.56 -29.45 -15.11
CA SER A 2 -18.29 -28.30 -14.24
C SER A 2 -17.71 -27.19 -15.14
N GLU A 3 -18.36 -26.03 -15.18
CA GLU A 3 -17.78 -24.86 -15.82
C GLU A 3 -16.40 -24.62 -15.18
N LYS A 4 -15.38 -24.44 -16.04
CA LYS A 4 -14.07 -24.01 -15.55
C LYS A 4 -14.25 -22.69 -14.81
N PRO A 5 -13.72 -22.54 -13.58
CA PRO A 5 -13.81 -21.28 -12.88
C PRO A 5 -13.26 -20.15 -13.77
N ARG A 6 -13.98 -19.02 -13.79
CA ARG A 6 -13.54 -17.83 -14.54
C ARG A 6 -12.15 -17.42 -14.02
N ARG A 7 -11.24 -17.16 -14.93
CA ARG A 7 -9.93 -16.62 -14.60
C ARG A 7 -10.07 -15.21 -14.04
N LEU A 8 -9.60 -14.99 -12.81
CA LEU A 8 -9.58 -13.67 -12.19
C LEU A 8 -8.38 -12.85 -12.66
N VAL A 9 -8.60 -11.56 -12.91
CA VAL A 9 -7.54 -10.62 -13.26
C VAL A 9 -7.23 -9.75 -12.04
N VAL A 10 -6.07 -9.97 -11.45
CA VAL A 10 -5.64 -9.34 -10.19
C VAL A 10 -4.47 -8.40 -10.44
N ALA A 11 -4.66 -7.12 -10.15
CA ALA A 11 -3.60 -6.12 -10.21
C ALA A 11 -2.94 -5.96 -8.85
N VAL A 12 -1.60 -5.91 -8.80
CA VAL A 12 -0.81 -5.89 -7.56
C VAL A 12 0.27 -4.83 -7.67
N THR A 13 0.39 -3.97 -6.67
CA THR A 13 1.49 -3.02 -6.50
C THR A 13 2.59 -3.60 -5.61
N GLY A 14 3.63 -2.83 -5.28
CA GLY A 14 4.67 -3.27 -4.34
C GLY A 14 5.72 -4.15 -4.98
N LEU A 15 6.10 -3.85 -6.21
CA LEU A 15 7.05 -4.63 -7.02
C LEU A 15 8.49 -4.12 -6.92
N ASN A 16 8.74 -3.09 -6.13
CA ASN A 16 10.07 -2.52 -5.88
C ASN A 16 10.94 -3.39 -4.95
N ALA A 17 12.22 -3.04 -4.85
CA ALA A 17 13.16 -3.59 -3.88
C ALA A 17 14.25 -2.53 -3.60
N ILE A 18 13.89 -1.48 -2.84
CA ILE A 18 14.82 -0.40 -2.48
C ILE A 18 15.71 -0.89 -1.33
N ASP A 19 15.16 -1.02 -0.13
CA ASP A 19 15.90 -1.51 1.05
C ASP A 19 15.61 -2.98 1.34
N SER A 20 14.44 -3.44 0.94
CA SER A 20 13.98 -4.82 1.03
C SER A 20 13.00 -5.11 -0.12
N PRO A 21 12.77 -6.37 -0.48
CA PRO A 21 11.75 -6.70 -1.45
C PRO A 21 10.40 -6.13 -1.05
N GLY A 22 9.74 -5.42 -1.97
CA GLY A 22 8.39 -4.92 -1.77
C GLY A 22 7.40 -6.08 -1.53
N PRO A 23 6.33 -5.86 -0.77
CA PRO A 23 5.40 -6.92 -0.37
C PRO A 23 4.64 -7.55 -1.55
N GLY A 24 4.51 -6.85 -2.68
CA GLY A 24 3.73 -7.31 -3.83
C GLY A 24 4.22 -8.62 -4.41
N VAL A 25 5.54 -8.87 -4.46
CA VAL A 25 6.08 -10.15 -4.97
C VAL A 25 5.65 -11.32 -4.08
N ALA A 26 5.65 -11.15 -2.76
CA ALA A 26 5.18 -12.18 -1.83
C ALA A 26 3.67 -12.42 -1.97
N VAL A 27 2.89 -11.36 -2.12
CA VAL A 27 1.43 -11.43 -2.38
C VAL A 27 1.15 -12.19 -3.67
N ILE A 28 1.85 -11.86 -4.77
CA ILE A 28 1.69 -12.55 -6.06
C ILE A 28 2.00 -14.04 -5.92
N ARG A 29 3.09 -14.40 -5.25
CA ARG A 29 3.43 -15.82 -5.01
C ARG A 29 2.34 -16.55 -4.23
N ALA A 30 1.84 -15.95 -3.14
CA ALA A 30 0.76 -16.52 -2.37
C ALA A 30 -0.53 -16.73 -3.20
N ILE A 31 -0.87 -15.79 -4.08
CA ILE A 31 -2.01 -15.93 -5.00
C ILE A 31 -1.76 -17.05 -6.01
N ARG A 32 -0.54 -17.16 -6.57
CA ARG A 32 -0.18 -18.21 -7.53
C ARG A 32 -0.17 -19.60 -6.92
N ASP A 33 0.23 -19.71 -5.66
CA ASP A 33 0.28 -20.99 -4.95
C ASP A 33 -1.11 -21.48 -4.49
N CYS A 34 -2.14 -20.61 -4.54
CA CYS A 34 -3.50 -20.98 -4.22
C CYS A 34 -4.14 -21.78 -5.36
N ALA A 35 -4.49 -23.05 -5.08
CA ALA A 35 -5.08 -23.94 -6.08
C ALA A 35 -6.56 -23.63 -6.41
N ASP A 36 -7.23 -22.79 -5.60
CA ASP A 36 -8.66 -22.51 -5.73
C ASP A 36 -8.97 -21.50 -6.84
N PHE A 37 -7.94 -20.79 -7.36
CA PHE A 37 -8.12 -19.72 -8.33
C PHE A 37 -7.27 -19.93 -9.58
N ASP A 38 -7.86 -19.72 -10.73
CA ASP A 38 -7.11 -19.42 -11.96
C ASP A 38 -6.96 -17.89 -12.05
N VAL A 39 -5.73 -17.40 -12.06
CA VAL A 39 -5.45 -15.95 -11.97
C VAL A 39 -4.55 -15.48 -13.11
N ARG A 40 -4.86 -14.28 -13.60
CA ARG A 40 -3.97 -13.45 -14.41
C ARG A 40 -3.46 -12.31 -13.53
N ILE A 41 -2.16 -12.17 -13.38
CA ILE A 41 -1.53 -11.16 -12.55
C ILE A 41 -1.06 -9.99 -13.39
N ILE A 42 -1.55 -8.81 -13.05
CA ILE A 42 -1.13 -7.52 -13.61
C ILE A 42 -0.26 -6.81 -12.58
N GLY A 43 1.01 -6.64 -12.88
CA GLY A 43 1.93 -5.85 -12.06
C GLY A 43 1.70 -4.36 -12.27
N LEU A 44 1.49 -3.62 -11.17
CA LEU A 44 1.42 -2.16 -11.19
C LEU A 44 2.70 -1.59 -10.57
N SER A 45 3.46 -0.83 -11.34
CA SER A 45 4.73 -0.24 -10.90
C SER A 45 4.69 1.28 -10.99
N TYR A 46 5.50 1.94 -10.18
CA TYR A 46 5.69 3.38 -10.26
C TYR A 46 6.82 3.77 -11.22
N GLU A 47 7.77 2.88 -11.41
CA GLU A 47 8.90 3.13 -12.30
C GLU A 47 9.38 1.84 -13.02
N ALA A 48 10.15 2.04 -14.08
CA ALA A 48 10.64 0.94 -14.91
C ALA A 48 11.77 0.11 -14.26
N LEU A 49 12.34 0.56 -13.14
CA LEU A 49 13.43 -0.13 -12.44
C LEU A 49 12.97 -0.98 -11.27
N GLU A 50 11.66 -1.10 -11.04
CA GLU A 50 11.14 -2.03 -10.04
C GLU A 50 11.41 -3.48 -10.45
N PRO A 51 12.22 -4.26 -9.70
CA PRO A 51 12.65 -5.58 -10.17
C PRO A 51 11.51 -6.59 -10.32
N GLY A 52 10.43 -6.43 -9.56
CA GLY A 52 9.29 -7.35 -9.61
C GLY A 52 8.56 -7.35 -10.95
N ILE A 53 8.65 -6.29 -11.76
CA ILE A 53 8.01 -6.26 -13.09
C ILE A 53 8.68 -7.19 -14.10
N TYR A 54 9.92 -7.62 -13.84
CA TYR A 54 10.69 -8.52 -14.69
C TYR A 54 10.54 -9.99 -14.30
N LEU A 55 9.73 -10.31 -13.30
CA LEU A 55 9.47 -11.68 -12.86
C LEU A 55 8.39 -12.33 -13.74
N HIS A 56 8.67 -12.53 -15.02
CA HIS A 56 7.73 -13.03 -16.03
C HIS A 56 7.15 -14.43 -15.75
N ASN A 57 7.75 -15.16 -14.80
CA ASN A 57 7.22 -16.45 -14.34
C ASN A 57 6.05 -16.32 -13.36
N ILE A 58 5.86 -15.14 -12.74
CA ILE A 58 4.77 -14.89 -11.78
C ILE A 58 3.88 -13.70 -12.14
N VAL A 59 4.37 -12.75 -12.95
CA VAL A 59 3.63 -11.58 -13.45
C VAL A 59 3.36 -11.75 -14.94
N ASP A 60 2.08 -11.71 -15.34
CA ASP A 60 1.70 -11.93 -16.75
C ASP A 60 1.88 -10.66 -17.61
N LYS A 61 1.62 -9.51 -17.06
CA LYS A 61 1.80 -8.20 -17.72
C LYS A 61 2.00 -7.10 -16.68
N THR A 62 2.64 -6.02 -17.09
CA THR A 62 2.94 -4.89 -16.21
C THR A 62 2.49 -3.57 -16.80
N TYR A 63 2.09 -2.65 -15.94
CA TYR A 63 1.75 -1.28 -16.29
C TYR A 63 2.35 -0.31 -15.30
N GLN A 64 2.85 0.79 -15.80
CA GLN A 64 3.26 1.89 -14.95
C GLN A 64 2.04 2.72 -14.55
N ILE A 65 1.95 3.07 -13.28
CA ILE A 65 0.94 3.96 -12.69
C ILE A 65 1.59 5.24 -12.16
N PRO A 66 0.84 6.35 -12.03
CA PRO A 66 1.39 7.58 -11.49
C PRO A 66 1.72 7.45 -10.01
N TYR A 67 2.78 8.13 -9.56
CA TYR A 67 3.13 8.22 -8.14
C TYR A 67 1.96 8.77 -7.31
N PRO A 68 1.82 8.35 -6.04
CA PRO A 68 0.74 8.83 -5.17
C PRO A 68 0.68 10.35 -5.02
N SER A 69 1.82 11.05 -5.14
CA SER A 69 1.91 12.50 -5.06
C SER A 69 1.22 13.25 -6.22
N VAL A 70 0.95 12.57 -7.34
CA VAL A 70 0.27 13.17 -8.50
C VAL A 70 -1.23 13.33 -8.26
N GLY A 71 -1.80 12.55 -7.35
CA GLY A 71 -3.20 12.68 -6.93
C GLY A 71 -4.12 11.58 -7.46
N THR A 72 -5.38 11.67 -7.02
CA THR A 72 -6.39 10.62 -7.26
C THR A 72 -6.92 10.57 -8.68
N ASP A 73 -7.03 11.72 -9.35
CA ASP A 73 -7.63 11.78 -10.69
C ASP A 73 -6.75 11.10 -11.74
N SER A 74 -5.44 11.39 -11.71
CA SER A 74 -4.47 10.73 -12.59
C SER A 74 -4.39 9.22 -12.34
N LEU A 75 -4.47 8.80 -11.06
CA LEU A 75 -4.51 7.38 -10.72
C LEU A 75 -5.76 6.71 -11.28
N LEU A 76 -6.94 7.33 -11.09
CA LEU A 76 -8.20 6.78 -11.57
C LEU A 76 -8.23 6.65 -13.09
N GLU A 77 -7.82 7.69 -13.81
CA GLU A 77 -7.72 7.68 -15.28
C GLU A 77 -6.81 6.55 -15.76
N ARG A 78 -5.66 6.36 -15.10
CA ARG A 78 -4.73 5.30 -15.44
C ARG A 78 -5.28 3.91 -15.16
N ILE A 79 -5.95 3.73 -14.02
CA ILE A 79 -6.60 2.46 -13.68
C ILE A 79 -7.76 2.16 -14.65
N GLN A 80 -8.53 3.17 -15.06
CA GLN A 80 -9.57 3.00 -16.07
C GLN A 80 -8.98 2.47 -17.37
N TYR A 81 -7.90 3.08 -17.88
CA TYR A 81 -7.20 2.62 -19.07
C TYR A 81 -6.77 1.14 -18.93
N ILE A 82 -6.14 0.79 -17.80
CA ILE A 82 -5.68 -0.60 -17.57
C ILE A 82 -6.87 -1.56 -17.47
N HIS A 83 -7.96 -1.14 -16.84
CA HIS A 83 -9.17 -1.96 -16.76
C HIS A 83 -9.83 -2.17 -18.13
N ASP A 84 -9.83 -1.15 -18.99
CA ASP A 84 -10.37 -1.28 -20.35
C ASP A 84 -9.58 -2.32 -21.19
N GLU A 85 -8.27 -2.40 -20.99
CA GLU A 85 -7.38 -3.35 -21.65
C GLU A 85 -7.44 -4.76 -21.03
N GLU A 86 -7.40 -4.88 -19.71
CA GLU A 86 -7.15 -6.14 -19.00
C GLU A 86 -8.38 -6.72 -18.30
N LYS A 87 -9.45 -5.92 -18.12
CA LYS A 87 -10.68 -6.30 -17.39
C LYS A 87 -10.37 -6.71 -15.93
N LEU A 88 -9.75 -5.79 -15.19
CA LEU A 88 -9.38 -6.01 -13.79
C LEU A 88 -10.59 -6.42 -12.94
N ASP A 89 -10.45 -7.47 -12.15
CA ASP A 89 -11.43 -7.90 -11.16
C ASP A 89 -11.08 -7.39 -9.75
N VAL A 90 -9.77 -7.36 -9.44
CA VAL A 90 -9.26 -7.03 -8.10
C VAL A 90 -8.02 -6.16 -8.21
N ILE A 91 -7.88 -5.19 -7.33
CA ILE A 91 -6.62 -4.47 -7.11
C ILE A 91 -6.18 -4.67 -5.65
N VAL A 92 -4.90 -5.05 -5.47
CA VAL A 92 -4.26 -5.24 -4.16
C VAL A 92 -3.12 -4.22 -4.03
N PRO A 93 -3.39 -3.04 -3.44
CA PRO A 93 -2.34 -2.07 -3.13
C PRO A 93 -1.54 -2.52 -1.91
N ASN A 94 -0.22 -2.32 -1.94
CA ASN A 94 0.71 -2.86 -0.95
C ASN A 94 1.59 -1.80 -0.26
N PHE A 95 1.43 -0.52 -0.59
CA PHE A 95 2.19 0.55 0.06
C PHE A 95 1.31 1.48 0.88
N ASP A 96 1.77 1.85 2.03
CA ASP A 96 1.09 2.85 2.87
C ASP A 96 0.88 4.18 2.15
N SER A 97 1.84 4.60 1.31
CA SER A 97 1.78 5.86 0.56
C SER A 97 0.65 5.94 -0.45
N GLU A 98 0.24 4.79 -1.00
CA GLU A 98 -0.80 4.73 -2.02
C GLU A 98 -2.21 4.49 -1.44
N LEU A 99 -2.28 3.91 -0.22
CA LEU A 99 -3.56 3.51 0.38
C LEU A 99 -4.56 4.66 0.45
N TYR A 100 -4.12 5.86 0.83
CA TYR A 100 -5.00 7.02 0.89
C TYR A 100 -5.70 7.28 -0.46
N ASN A 101 -4.95 7.24 -1.56
CA ASN A 101 -5.50 7.48 -2.89
C ASN A 101 -6.47 6.37 -3.30
N PHE A 102 -6.12 5.10 -3.08
CA PHE A 102 -7.00 3.98 -3.38
C PHE A 102 -8.28 4.00 -2.54
N ILE A 103 -8.21 4.37 -1.26
CA ILE A 103 -9.39 4.55 -0.40
C ILE A 103 -10.31 5.64 -0.98
N LYS A 104 -9.74 6.78 -1.40
CA LYS A 104 -10.51 7.89 -1.99
C LYS A 104 -11.24 7.53 -3.27
N ILE A 105 -10.68 6.67 -4.09
CA ILE A 105 -11.29 6.24 -5.36
C ILE A 105 -12.04 4.91 -5.26
N SER A 106 -12.07 4.25 -4.09
CA SER A 106 -12.62 2.89 -3.92
C SER A 106 -14.04 2.73 -4.45
N LYS A 107 -14.93 3.69 -4.19
CA LYS A 107 -16.31 3.68 -4.71
C LYS A 107 -16.37 3.76 -6.24
N LYS A 108 -15.44 4.51 -6.85
CA LYS A 108 -15.34 4.62 -8.32
C LYS A 108 -14.84 3.29 -8.90
N LEU A 109 -13.85 2.66 -8.26
CA LEU A 109 -13.36 1.32 -8.64
C LEU A 109 -14.48 0.27 -8.52
N GLU A 110 -15.25 0.31 -7.46
CA GLU A 110 -16.40 -0.58 -7.28
C GLU A 110 -17.45 -0.38 -8.37
N GLY A 111 -17.73 0.87 -8.76
CA GLY A 111 -18.60 1.21 -9.88
C GLY A 111 -18.11 0.67 -11.24
N MET A 112 -16.81 0.46 -11.39
CA MET A 112 -16.18 -0.20 -12.55
C MET A 112 -16.19 -1.74 -12.43
N GLY A 113 -16.65 -2.31 -11.32
CA GLY A 113 -16.62 -3.75 -11.05
C GLY A 113 -15.31 -4.24 -10.43
N ILE A 114 -14.37 -3.35 -10.12
CA ILE A 114 -13.08 -3.68 -9.51
C ILE A 114 -13.23 -3.76 -7.99
N LYS A 115 -12.84 -4.89 -7.41
CA LYS A 115 -12.87 -5.11 -5.96
C LYS A 115 -11.54 -4.72 -5.32
N THR A 116 -11.63 -4.19 -4.10
CA THR A 116 -10.47 -3.90 -3.25
C THR A 116 -10.80 -4.33 -1.82
N PHE A 117 -9.77 -4.61 -1.02
CA PHE A 117 -9.90 -4.82 0.41
C PHE A 117 -9.10 -3.73 1.14
N LEU A 118 -9.78 -2.62 1.43
CA LEU A 118 -9.17 -1.41 1.99
C LEU A 118 -9.88 -1.02 3.29
N PRO A 119 -9.16 -0.41 4.24
CA PRO A 119 -9.79 0.18 5.40
C PRO A 119 -10.66 1.39 5.00
N GLU A 120 -11.65 1.70 5.81
CA GLU A 120 -12.33 2.99 5.73
C GLU A 120 -11.37 4.14 6.08
N ILE A 121 -11.68 5.36 5.60
CA ILE A 121 -10.79 6.50 5.82
C ILE A 121 -10.59 6.83 7.31
N GLU A 122 -11.59 6.58 8.14
CA GLU A 122 -11.53 6.75 9.59
C GLU A 122 -10.57 5.74 10.22
N GLN A 123 -10.61 4.48 9.78
CA GLN A 123 -9.69 3.42 10.23
C GLN A 123 -8.27 3.73 9.79
N PHE A 124 -8.10 4.19 8.54
CA PHE A 124 -6.81 4.60 8.02
C PHE A 124 -6.21 5.75 8.85
N ASN A 125 -7.00 6.77 9.17
CA ASN A 125 -6.57 7.90 9.97
C ASN A 125 -6.34 7.56 11.45
N ALA A 126 -7.04 6.55 11.99
CA ALA A 126 -6.87 6.13 13.38
C ALA A 126 -5.49 5.51 13.66
N ARG A 127 -4.86 4.91 12.64
CA ARG A 127 -3.51 4.32 12.75
C ARG A 127 -2.37 5.34 12.58
N ASP A 128 -2.67 6.63 12.42
CA ASP A 128 -1.66 7.67 12.29
C ASP A 128 -0.71 7.63 13.51
N LYS A 129 0.59 7.52 13.25
CA LYS A 129 1.64 7.45 14.29
C LYS A 129 1.57 8.60 15.27
N VAL A 130 1.15 9.78 14.81
CA VAL A 130 0.95 10.99 15.61
C VAL A 130 -0.16 10.82 16.67
N LYS A 131 -1.10 9.91 16.44
CA LYS A 131 -2.25 9.63 17.33
C LYS A 131 -2.10 8.34 18.11
N LEU A 132 -0.96 7.67 18.02
CA LEU A 132 -0.79 6.32 18.57
C LEU A 132 -0.95 6.30 20.10
N THR A 133 -0.41 7.29 20.82
CA THR A 133 -0.55 7.41 22.27
C THR A 133 -2.02 7.60 22.68
N ASP A 134 -2.77 8.46 21.99
CA ASP A 134 -4.19 8.66 22.29
C ASP A 134 -5.01 7.41 21.94
N PHE A 135 -4.67 6.73 20.85
CA PHE A 135 -5.28 5.48 20.47
C PHE A 135 -5.03 4.37 21.52
N GLY A 136 -3.78 4.26 22.01
CA GLY A 136 -3.43 3.32 23.09
C GLY A 136 -4.22 3.56 24.37
N LYS A 137 -4.32 4.82 24.81
CA LYS A 137 -5.12 5.20 25.98
C LYS A 137 -6.60 4.88 25.81
N LYS A 138 -7.15 5.14 24.61
CA LYS A 138 -8.56 4.87 24.31
C LYS A 138 -8.91 3.39 24.32
N HIS A 139 -7.97 2.54 23.92
CA HIS A 139 -8.17 1.10 23.75
C HIS A 139 -7.47 0.24 24.79
N ASP A 140 -6.94 0.85 25.84
CA ASP A 140 -6.31 0.21 27.00
C ASP A 140 -5.15 -0.73 26.62
N PHE A 141 -4.23 -0.25 25.78
CA PHE A 141 -2.98 -0.95 25.50
C PHE A 141 -1.77 -0.04 25.63
N TYR A 142 -0.64 -0.65 25.99
CA TYR A 142 0.61 0.06 26.20
C TYR A 142 1.18 0.57 24.88
N VAL A 143 1.53 1.86 24.86
CA VAL A 143 2.28 2.50 23.78
C VAL A 143 3.50 3.17 24.39
N PRO A 144 4.69 3.03 23.78
CA PRO A 144 5.88 3.76 24.24
C PRO A 144 5.63 5.27 24.28
N ALA A 145 6.30 5.95 25.19
CA ALA A 145 6.24 7.41 25.26
C ALA A 145 6.69 8.02 23.94
N ASP A 146 5.98 9.02 23.48
CA ASP A 146 6.29 9.75 22.25
C ASP A 146 6.17 11.27 22.44
N LYS A 147 6.86 12.01 21.59
CA LYS A 147 6.78 13.46 21.52
C LYS A 147 6.84 13.91 20.07
N ILE A 148 5.88 14.73 19.68
CA ILE A 148 5.88 15.35 18.36
C ILE A 148 6.79 16.55 18.38
N ILE A 149 7.69 16.65 17.39
CA ILE A 149 8.63 17.74 17.22
C ILE A 149 8.32 18.45 15.92
N HIS A 150 8.11 19.75 15.98
CA HIS A 150 7.81 20.59 14.82
C HIS A 150 9.02 21.43 14.39
N GLU A 151 9.94 21.72 15.31
CA GLU A 151 11.07 22.59 15.05
C GLU A 151 12.38 21.98 15.58
N GLN A 152 13.47 22.19 14.84
CA GLN A 152 14.80 21.67 15.19
C GLN A 152 15.27 22.11 16.61
N LYS A 153 14.85 23.29 17.07
CA LYS A 153 15.22 23.76 18.42
C LYS A 153 14.66 22.88 19.53
N GLU A 154 13.56 22.16 19.30
CA GLU A 154 12.95 21.27 20.28
C GLU A 154 13.78 20.00 20.49
N LEU A 155 14.56 19.59 19.49
CA LEU A 155 15.50 18.46 19.61
C LEU A 155 16.55 18.66 20.70
N LYS A 156 16.97 19.92 20.96
CA LYS A 156 17.98 20.23 21.98
C LYS A 156 17.53 19.93 23.40
N LYS A 157 16.22 19.75 23.61
CA LYS A 157 15.63 19.45 24.93
C LYS A 157 15.06 18.03 24.98
N ILE A 158 15.34 17.21 23.98
CA ILE A 158 14.75 15.87 23.92
C ILE A 158 15.28 14.95 25.02
N GLU A 159 16.52 15.16 25.46
CA GLU A 159 17.16 14.44 26.55
C GLU A 159 16.54 14.75 27.94
N ASP A 160 15.81 15.87 28.06
CA ASP A 160 15.04 16.19 29.27
C ASP A 160 13.77 15.31 29.38
N ASP A 161 13.27 14.80 28.24
CA ASP A 161 12.01 14.07 28.17
C ASP A 161 12.22 12.55 27.98
N PHE A 162 13.38 12.13 27.45
CA PHE A 162 13.63 10.74 27.05
C PHE A 162 15.04 10.27 27.41
N GLU A 163 15.14 9.00 27.81
CA GLU A 163 16.43 8.29 27.89
C GLU A 163 16.85 7.76 26.52
N PHE A 164 18.15 7.86 26.19
CA PHE A 164 18.71 7.34 24.95
C PHE A 164 19.04 5.83 25.07
N PRO A 165 18.90 5.07 23.95
CA PRO A 165 18.61 5.52 22.58
C PRO A 165 17.13 5.82 22.33
N ILE A 166 16.87 6.77 21.43
CA ILE A 166 15.53 7.13 20.97
C ILE A 166 15.36 6.83 19.50
N VAL A 167 14.11 6.68 19.04
CA VAL A 167 13.77 6.47 17.62
C VAL A 167 13.05 7.70 17.10
N ALA A 168 13.64 8.39 16.13
CA ALA A 168 12.97 9.46 15.39
C ALA A 168 12.26 8.88 14.17
N LYS A 169 10.99 9.23 13.98
CA LYS A 169 10.16 8.76 12.86
C LYS A 169 9.53 9.93 12.13
N GLY A 170 9.58 9.91 10.80
CA GLY A 170 8.77 10.78 9.99
C GLY A 170 7.27 10.42 10.10
N LYS A 171 6.42 11.38 9.76
CA LYS A 171 4.97 11.16 9.81
C LYS A 171 4.53 9.99 8.94
N PHE A 172 5.12 9.83 7.77
CA PHE A 172 4.70 8.83 6.78
C PHE A 172 5.65 7.65 6.69
N TYR A 173 6.95 7.89 6.68
CA TYR A 173 7.98 6.87 6.49
C TYR A 173 9.17 7.18 7.39
N ASP A 174 10.25 6.46 7.20
CA ASP A 174 11.57 6.61 7.78
C ASP A 174 11.62 6.60 9.32
N ALA A 175 12.39 5.71 9.83
CA ALA A 175 12.82 5.69 11.21
C ALA A 175 14.34 5.83 11.24
N ILE A 176 14.84 6.73 12.07
CA ILE A 176 16.27 6.92 12.34
C ILE A 176 16.50 6.66 13.83
N ILE A 177 17.51 5.88 14.14
CA ILE A 177 17.95 5.54 15.51
C ILE A 177 19.12 6.43 15.89
#